data_b6663ebaed06b22d68f0781528c9230c
#
_entry.id   b6663ebaed06b22d68f0781528c9230c
#
_cell.length_a   1.000
_cell.length_b   1.000
_cell.length_c   1.000
_cell.angle_alpha   90.00
_cell.angle_beta   90.00
_cell.angle_gamma   90.00
#
_symmetry.space_group_name_H-M   'P 1'
#
loop_
_entity.id
_entity.type
_entity.pdbx_description
1 polymer ?
#
loop_
_entity_poly.entity_id
_entity_poly.type
_entity_poly.pdbx_seq_one_letter_code
_entity_poly.pdbx_strand_id
1 'polypeptide(L)'
;MYRIVFRDIIFYSNLKIVSKCHKLILFHGLGCDAREFLSIFKNKAFKFQILIPVIPGHSNTSLSFQNDPLLDFARTVNLFLKKKRIFNFTIYAHSMGNIIAILLIRNFYRKKCELLINNEGNLLKSDAGIVTRKTISYKQEFFSKIGYEKLIKKCKDSDVKPTIQWAKSLERITATNFYNYCKFVVYWSEKNSLLGWANSLFKKKVYLSGEYSKNDNVYYKIKGYKKILLSKIGHFPHYENKNDLVRIIYNEIKNRKK
;
A
#
# COMPACT_ATOMS: atom_id res chain seq x y z
N MET A 1 -18.40 10.62 -2.73
CA MET A 1 -17.12 10.29 -2.08
C MET A 1 -16.89 11.31 -0.99
N TYR A 2 -16.39 10.86 0.16
CA TYR A 2 -16.18 11.70 1.34
C TYR A 2 -14.68 11.90 1.56
N ARG A 3 -14.29 13.13 1.88
CA ARG A 3 -12.95 13.51 2.30
C ARG A 3 -13.00 13.84 3.80
N ILE A 4 -12.18 13.16 4.58
CA ILE A 4 -12.11 13.33 6.02
C ILE A 4 -10.67 13.73 6.35
N VAL A 5 -10.48 14.78 7.14
CA VAL A 5 -9.15 15.21 7.59
C VAL A 5 -8.99 14.87 9.07
N PHE A 6 -7.86 14.27 9.41
CA PHE A 6 -7.51 13.96 10.78
C PHE A 6 -6.00 14.11 10.97
N ARG A 7 -5.55 15.05 11.80
CA ARG A 7 -4.13 15.34 12.06
C ARG A 7 -3.34 15.46 10.75
N ASP A 8 -3.80 16.34 9.86
CA ASP A 8 -3.22 16.63 8.54
C ASP A 8 -3.23 15.47 7.53
N ILE A 9 -3.73 14.29 7.94
CA ILE A 9 -3.92 13.16 7.03
C ILE A 9 -5.32 13.21 6.42
N ILE A 10 -5.38 13.10 5.11
CA ILE A 10 -6.62 12.96 4.35
C ILE A 10 -6.99 11.48 4.29
N PHE A 11 -8.23 11.17 4.63
CA PHE A 11 -8.85 9.87 4.42
C PHE A 11 -9.96 10.02 3.38
N TYR A 12 -9.87 9.28 2.32
CA TYR A 12 -10.98 9.16 1.38
C TYR A 12 -11.88 7.99 1.78
N SER A 13 -13.19 8.15 1.57
CA SER A 13 -14.18 7.10 1.84
C SER A 13 -15.30 7.10 0.79
N ASN A 14 -15.80 5.92 0.44
CA ASN A 14 -16.95 5.76 -0.44
C ASN A 14 -18.27 6.12 0.26
N LEU A 15 -18.33 6.03 1.59
CA LEU A 15 -19.51 6.29 2.43
C LEU A 15 -19.15 7.25 3.57
N LYS A 16 -20.16 7.93 4.16
CA LYS A 16 -19.98 8.53 5.50
C LYS A 16 -19.54 7.44 6.47
N ILE A 17 -18.74 7.79 7.49
CA ILE A 17 -18.31 6.79 8.47
C ILE A 17 -19.53 6.25 9.21
N VAL A 18 -19.84 4.99 8.95
CA VAL A 18 -20.98 4.27 9.52
C VAL A 18 -20.45 3.14 10.40
N SER A 19 -20.94 3.04 11.65
CA SER A 19 -20.45 2.05 12.61
C SER A 19 -20.75 0.59 12.22
N LYS A 20 -21.89 0.35 11.56
CA LYS A 20 -22.44 -1.01 11.35
C LYS A 20 -21.88 -1.79 10.16
N CYS A 21 -21.20 -1.16 9.19
CA CYS A 21 -20.66 -1.89 8.03
C CYS A 21 -19.22 -2.30 8.23
N HIS A 22 -18.79 -3.41 7.59
CA HIS A 22 -17.39 -3.83 7.56
C HIS A 22 -16.51 -2.78 6.87
N LYS A 23 -15.27 -2.64 7.31
CA LYS A 23 -14.31 -1.66 6.76
C LYS A 23 -13.21 -2.36 5.97
N LEU A 24 -12.89 -1.81 4.81
CA LEU A 24 -11.67 -2.10 4.07
C LEU A 24 -10.75 -0.88 4.20
N ILE A 25 -9.60 -1.05 4.84
CA ILE A 25 -8.55 -0.04 4.88
C ILE A 25 -7.57 -0.36 3.76
N LEU A 26 -7.28 0.64 2.92
CA LEU A 26 -6.41 0.45 1.78
C LEU A 26 -5.14 1.29 1.94
N PHE A 27 -3.98 0.63 1.92
CA PHE A 27 -2.68 1.27 1.89
C PHE A 27 -2.06 1.16 0.50
N HIS A 28 -1.78 2.28 -0.14
CA HIS A 28 -1.16 2.33 -1.46
C HIS A 28 0.37 2.15 -1.39
N GLY A 29 0.98 1.91 -2.55
CA GLY A 29 2.42 1.74 -2.68
C GLY A 29 3.19 3.06 -2.76
N LEU A 30 4.52 2.95 -2.79
CA LEU A 30 5.43 4.07 -2.98
C LEU A 30 5.16 4.77 -4.31
N GLY A 31 5.04 6.08 -4.28
CA GLY A 31 4.79 6.89 -5.47
C GLY A 31 3.39 6.74 -6.09
N CYS A 32 2.49 5.93 -5.49
CA CYS A 32 1.11 5.82 -5.95
C CYS A 32 0.25 6.95 -5.40
N ASP A 33 -0.83 7.28 -6.11
CA ASP A 33 -1.82 8.27 -5.66
C ASP A 33 -3.05 7.55 -5.07
N ALA A 34 -3.41 7.91 -3.85
CA ALA A 34 -4.59 7.38 -3.17
C ALA A 34 -5.89 7.53 -4.01
N ARG A 35 -5.98 8.58 -4.83
CA ARG A 35 -7.14 8.86 -5.69
C ARG A 35 -7.31 7.82 -6.81
N GLU A 36 -6.24 7.16 -7.22
CA GLU A 36 -6.30 6.11 -8.25
C GLU A 36 -7.08 4.89 -7.75
N PHE A 37 -6.92 4.57 -6.48
CA PHE A 37 -7.69 3.51 -5.84
C PHE A 37 -9.17 3.89 -5.64
N LEU A 38 -9.50 5.18 -5.59
CA LEU A 38 -10.90 5.61 -5.46
C LEU A 38 -11.74 5.25 -6.69
N SER A 39 -11.15 5.33 -7.88
CA SER A 39 -11.86 5.00 -9.13
C SER A 39 -12.25 3.52 -9.20
N ILE A 40 -11.49 2.65 -8.53
CA ILE A 40 -11.74 1.20 -8.48
C ILE A 40 -13.05 0.92 -7.74
N PHE A 41 -13.33 1.70 -6.69
CA PHE A 41 -14.44 1.44 -5.77
C PHE A 41 -15.66 2.35 -6.00
N LYS A 42 -15.79 2.97 -7.17
CA LYS A 42 -16.99 3.74 -7.54
C LYS A 42 -18.24 2.87 -7.69
N ASN A 43 -18.07 1.56 -7.81
CA ASN A 43 -19.19 0.64 -7.99
C ASN A 43 -20.03 0.56 -6.69
N LYS A 44 -21.33 0.88 -6.81
CA LYS A 44 -22.31 0.91 -5.71
C LYS A 44 -22.62 -0.46 -5.08
N ALA A 45 -22.09 -1.56 -5.66
CA ALA A 45 -22.32 -2.93 -5.19
C ALA A 45 -21.63 -3.28 -3.87
N PHE A 46 -20.74 -2.44 -3.34
CA PHE A 46 -20.02 -2.75 -2.12
C PHE A 46 -20.85 -2.44 -0.87
N LYS A 47 -21.19 -3.50 -0.13
CA LYS A 47 -21.83 -3.41 1.18
C LYS A 47 -20.85 -3.12 2.34
N PHE A 48 -19.62 -2.70 2.03
CA PHE A 48 -18.61 -2.35 3.01
C PHE A 48 -18.05 -0.93 2.76
N GLN A 49 -17.56 -0.32 3.82
CA GLN A 49 -16.95 0.99 3.75
C GLN A 49 -15.46 0.85 3.40
N ILE A 50 -15.02 1.67 2.44
CA ILE A 50 -13.61 1.75 2.05
C ILE A 50 -13.04 3.02 2.67
N LEU A 51 -11.86 2.87 3.27
CA LEU A 51 -11.06 3.94 3.83
C LEU A 51 -9.68 3.92 3.18
N ILE A 52 -9.32 5.00 2.51
CA ILE A 52 -8.02 5.16 1.87
C ILE A 52 -7.30 6.34 2.52
N PRO A 53 -6.46 6.11 3.53
CA PRO A 53 -5.61 7.15 4.06
C PRO A 53 -4.53 7.51 3.05
N VAL A 54 -4.38 8.80 2.77
CA VAL A 54 -3.33 9.33 1.92
C VAL A 54 -2.02 9.30 2.69
N ILE A 55 -1.03 8.59 2.19
CA ILE A 55 0.31 8.57 2.79
C ILE A 55 0.91 9.98 2.66
N PRO A 56 1.32 10.63 3.76
CA PRO A 56 1.87 11.99 3.73
C PRO A 56 3.04 12.12 2.75
N GLY A 57 3.13 13.25 2.10
CA GLY A 57 4.14 13.47 1.05
C GLY A 57 3.77 12.90 -0.31
N HIS A 58 2.68 12.08 -0.43
CA HIS A 58 2.10 11.62 -1.68
C HIS A 58 0.87 12.46 -2.05
N SER A 59 0.41 12.37 -3.30
CA SER A 59 -0.83 13.04 -3.77
C SER A 59 -0.85 14.55 -3.51
N ASN A 60 0.28 15.24 -3.61
CA ASN A 60 0.47 16.66 -3.30
C ASN A 60 0.16 17.02 -1.84
N THR A 61 0.37 16.11 -0.90
CA THR A 61 0.29 16.41 0.53
C THR A 61 1.68 16.67 1.11
N SER A 62 1.74 17.45 2.21
CA SER A 62 2.99 17.66 2.94
C SER A 62 3.42 16.40 3.70
N LEU A 63 4.72 16.24 3.92
CA LEU A 63 5.27 15.26 4.83
C LEU A 63 5.60 15.95 6.16
N SER A 64 4.83 15.65 7.18
CA SER A 64 5.00 16.22 8.54
C SER A 64 5.81 15.33 9.49
N PHE A 65 6.23 14.15 9.03
CA PHE A 65 6.95 13.18 9.87
C PHE A 65 8.47 13.36 9.75
N GLN A 66 9.16 13.46 10.90
CA GLN A 66 10.59 13.73 10.95
C GLN A 66 11.45 12.46 11.08
N ASN A 67 10.91 11.41 11.71
CA ASN A 67 11.67 10.19 12.03
C ASN A 67 11.39 9.07 11.01
N ASP A 68 10.52 8.15 11.35
CA ASP A 68 10.10 7.04 10.49
C ASP A 68 8.69 7.32 9.94
N PRO A 69 8.58 7.78 8.67
CA PRO A 69 7.30 8.17 8.10
C PRO A 69 6.31 7.02 7.99
N LEU A 70 6.77 5.76 7.85
CA LEU A 70 5.91 4.59 7.78
C LEU A 70 5.31 4.26 9.16
N LEU A 71 6.12 4.31 10.20
CA LEU A 71 5.69 4.04 11.58
C LEU A 71 4.80 5.17 12.11
N ASP A 72 5.16 6.43 11.87
CA ASP A 72 4.39 7.59 12.33
C ASP A 72 3.04 7.69 11.61
N PHE A 73 3.01 7.35 10.32
CA PHE A 73 1.76 7.23 9.58
C PHE A 73 0.87 6.11 10.14
N ALA A 74 1.42 4.92 10.39
CA ALA A 74 0.69 3.81 11.02
C ALA A 74 0.13 4.22 12.39
N ARG A 75 0.90 4.98 13.20
CA ARG A 75 0.44 5.54 14.49
C ARG A 75 -0.76 6.48 14.32
N THR A 76 -0.70 7.38 13.33
CA THR A 76 -1.79 8.34 13.08
C THR A 76 -3.04 7.65 12.56
N VAL A 77 -2.91 6.65 11.69
CA VAL A 77 -4.02 5.81 11.26
C VAL A 77 -4.65 5.09 12.46
N ASN A 78 -3.85 4.52 13.37
CA ASN A 78 -4.38 3.92 14.61
C ASN A 78 -5.21 4.91 15.44
N LEU A 79 -4.72 6.14 15.63
CA LEU A 79 -5.46 7.16 16.38
C LEU A 79 -6.80 7.50 15.71
N PHE A 80 -6.81 7.59 14.37
CA PHE A 80 -8.04 7.77 13.62
C PHE A 80 -9.03 6.62 13.83
N LEU A 81 -8.58 5.38 13.69
CA LEU A 81 -9.41 4.18 13.87
C LEU A 81 -10.00 4.12 15.27
N LYS A 82 -9.21 4.42 16.31
CA LYS A 82 -9.68 4.51 17.71
C LYS A 82 -10.74 5.61 17.87
N LYS A 83 -10.48 6.83 17.39
CA LYS A 83 -11.41 7.96 17.46
C LYS A 83 -12.74 7.65 16.77
N LYS A 84 -12.69 6.92 15.66
CA LYS A 84 -13.90 6.52 14.89
C LYS A 84 -14.50 5.20 15.35
N ARG A 85 -13.98 4.58 16.42
CA ARG A 85 -14.43 3.29 16.99
C ARG A 85 -14.47 2.17 15.93
N ILE A 86 -13.46 2.16 15.04
CA ILE A 86 -13.31 1.14 14.00
C ILE A 86 -12.45 0.03 14.59
N PHE A 87 -13.05 -1.11 14.91
CA PHE A 87 -12.38 -2.21 15.60
C PHE A 87 -12.19 -3.46 14.75
N ASN A 88 -13.06 -3.71 13.78
CA ASN A 88 -12.98 -4.87 12.89
C ASN A 88 -12.89 -4.41 11.45
N PHE A 89 -11.85 -4.84 10.74
CA PHE A 89 -11.59 -4.42 9.37
C PHE A 89 -10.75 -5.45 8.61
N THR A 90 -10.77 -5.31 7.31
CA THR A 90 -9.82 -5.94 6.38
C THR A 90 -8.80 -4.89 5.94
N ILE A 91 -7.59 -5.30 5.70
CA ILE A 91 -6.58 -4.46 5.06
C ILE A 91 -6.30 -4.98 3.64
N TYR A 92 -6.34 -4.09 2.65
CA TYR A 92 -5.66 -4.27 1.38
C TYR A 92 -4.40 -3.41 1.39
N ALA A 93 -3.27 -4.01 1.10
CA ALA A 93 -1.98 -3.33 1.12
C ALA A 93 -1.18 -3.63 -0.16
N HIS A 94 -0.84 -2.59 -0.90
CA HIS A 94 -0.03 -2.68 -2.11
C HIS A 94 1.41 -2.27 -1.83
N SER A 95 2.36 -3.11 -2.22
CA SER A 95 3.80 -2.79 -2.18
C SER A 95 4.25 -2.25 -0.81
N MET A 96 4.86 -1.07 -0.72
CA MET A 96 5.24 -0.38 0.53
C MET A 96 4.10 -0.33 1.57
N GLY A 97 2.85 -0.24 1.12
CA GLY A 97 1.68 -0.23 2.00
C GLY A 97 1.58 -1.42 2.95
N ASN A 98 2.20 -2.56 2.59
CA ASN A 98 2.23 -3.74 3.45
C ASN A 98 3.12 -3.54 4.70
N ILE A 99 4.20 -2.78 4.60
CA ILE A 99 5.01 -2.40 5.77
C ILE A 99 4.14 -1.62 6.75
N ILE A 100 3.38 -0.64 6.25
CA ILE A 100 2.46 0.17 7.07
C ILE A 100 1.40 -0.72 7.75
N ALA A 101 0.81 -1.66 7.00
CA ALA A 101 -0.18 -2.60 7.53
C ALA A 101 0.39 -3.44 8.69
N ILE A 102 1.59 -3.99 8.52
CA ILE A 102 2.27 -4.79 9.55
C ILE A 102 2.60 -3.91 10.76
N LEU A 103 3.14 -2.72 10.57
CA LEU A 103 3.48 -1.79 11.65
C LEU A 103 2.23 -1.34 12.43
N LEU A 104 1.12 -1.07 11.74
CA LEU A 104 -0.15 -0.72 12.36
C LEU A 104 -0.63 -1.83 13.31
N ILE A 105 -0.67 -3.07 12.84
CA ILE A 105 -1.20 -4.18 13.63
C ILE A 105 -0.22 -4.57 14.75
N ARG A 106 1.08 -4.61 14.47
CA ARG A 106 2.10 -4.99 15.44
C ARG A 106 2.17 -4.03 16.63
N ASN A 107 2.17 -2.74 16.37
CA ASN A 107 2.45 -1.74 17.40
C ASN A 107 1.19 -1.19 18.07
N PHE A 108 0.03 -1.25 17.38
CA PHE A 108 -1.14 -0.49 17.83
C PHE A 108 -2.45 -1.27 17.85
N TYR A 109 -2.60 -2.34 17.05
CA TYR A 109 -3.92 -2.93 16.80
C TYR A 109 -3.96 -4.46 16.86
N ARG A 110 -3.24 -5.05 17.83
CA ARG A 110 -3.20 -6.51 18.00
C ARG A 110 -4.63 -7.10 18.07
N LYS A 111 -4.89 -8.12 17.24
CA LYS A 111 -6.10 -8.98 17.22
C LYS A 111 -7.37 -8.45 16.52
N LYS A 112 -7.33 -7.35 15.74
CA LYS A 112 -8.58 -6.78 15.16
C LYS A 112 -8.60 -6.68 13.63
N CYS A 113 -7.56 -7.05 12.93
CA CYS A 113 -7.57 -7.22 11.48
C CYS A 113 -8.04 -8.64 11.15
N GLU A 114 -9.18 -8.76 10.48
CA GLU A 114 -9.78 -10.07 10.14
C GLU A 114 -9.08 -10.72 8.94
N LEU A 115 -8.57 -9.92 8.01
CA LEU A 115 -7.94 -10.38 6.76
C LEU A 115 -6.92 -9.35 6.27
N LEU A 116 -5.74 -9.83 5.90
CA LEU A 116 -4.75 -9.08 5.13
C LEU A 116 -4.77 -9.55 3.69
N ILE A 117 -5.04 -8.66 2.75
CA ILE A 117 -4.86 -8.86 1.31
C ILE A 117 -3.59 -8.10 0.92
N ASN A 118 -2.49 -8.81 0.79
CA ASN A 118 -1.19 -8.27 0.42
C ASN A 118 -1.00 -8.40 -1.08
N ASN A 119 -0.93 -7.28 -1.78
CA ASN A 119 -0.62 -7.25 -3.20
C ASN A 119 0.86 -6.88 -3.40
N GLU A 120 1.68 -7.89 -3.63
CA GLU A 120 3.14 -7.78 -3.83
C GLU A 120 3.83 -6.82 -2.85
N GLY A 121 3.35 -6.84 -1.61
CA GLY A 121 3.88 -5.98 -0.57
C GLY A 121 5.09 -6.58 0.12
N ASN A 122 5.94 -5.73 0.64
CA ASN A 122 7.20 -6.08 1.27
C ASN A 122 7.02 -7.08 2.43
N LEU A 123 7.63 -8.23 2.31
CA LEU A 123 7.70 -9.30 3.33
C LEU A 123 9.13 -9.81 3.53
N LEU A 124 9.94 -9.79 2.48
CA LEU A 124 11.31 -10.27 2.46
C LEU A 124 12.28 -9.14 2.09
N LYS A 125 13.56 -9.34 2.36
CA LYS A 125 14.63 -8.43 1.99
C LYS A 125 14.63 -8.09 0.49
N SER A 126 14.36 -9.08 -0.37
CA SER A 126 14.29 -8.91 -1.82
C SER A 126 13.15 -8.01 -2.30
N ASP A 127 12.12 -7.79 -1.49
CA ASP A 127 10.94 -7.00 -1.87
C ASP A 127 11.21 -5.48 -1.86
N ALA A 128 12.30 -5.03 -1.25
CA ALA A 128 12.82 -3.69 -1.48
C ALA A 128 13.41 -3.62 -2.89
N GLY A 129 12.56 -3.49 -3.89
CA GLY A 129 12.84 -3.64 -5.30
C GLY A 129 13.95 -2.73 -5.86
N ILE A 130 14.26 -2.93 -7.15
CA ILE A 130 15.38 -2.25 -7.84
C ILE A 130 15.28 -0.73 -7.71
N VAL A 131 14.09 -0.16 -7.84
CA VAL A 131 13.91 1.31 -7.80
C VAL A 131 14.29 1.88 -6.43
N THR A 132 13.82 1.27 -5.34
CA THR A 132 14.11 1.75 -3.98
C THR A 132 15.58 1.63 -3.64
N ARG A 133 16.21 0.50 -3.96
CA ARG A 133 17.63 0.28 -3.72
C ARG A 133 18.51 1.21 -4.55
N LYS A 134 18.19 1.36 -5.84
CA LYS A 134 18.90 2.29 -6.71
C LYS A 134 18.75 3.73 -6.25
N THR A 135 17.58 4.13 -5.78
CA THR A 135 17.36 5.47 -5.26
C THR A 135 18.30 5.78 -4.09
N ILE A 136 18.37 4.90 -3.10
CA ILE A 136 19.21 5.13 -1.91
C ILE A 136 20.70 4.90 -2.13
N SER A 137 21.11 4.32 -3.25
CA SER A 137 22.54 4.22 -3.62
C SER A 137 23.13 5.56 -4.06
N TYR A 138 22.30 6.53 -4.41
CA TYR A 138 22.70 7.90 -4.68
C TYR A 138 22.75 8.73 -3.40
N LYS A 139 23.59 9.77 -3.35
CA LYS A 139 23.44 10.83 -2.35
C LYS A 139 22.10 11.53 -2.56
N GLN A 140 21.39 11.82 -1.46
CA GLN A 140 20.05 12.42 -1.52
C GLN A 140 20.02 13.70 -2.34
N GLU A 141 21.04 14.55 -2.19
CA GLU A 141 21.13 15.81 -2.93
C GLU A 141 21.18 15.57 -4.45
N PHE A 142 22.03 14.65 -4.91
CA PHE A 142 22.13 14.28 -6.33
C PHE A 142 20.80 13.71 -6.84
N PHE A 143 20.20 12.79 -6.08
CA PHE A 143 18.93 12.20 -6.46
C PHE A 143 17.83 13.27 -6.56
N SER A 144 17.76 14.19 -5.59
CA SER A 144 16.74 15.24 -5.59
C SER A 144 16.90 16.24 -6.72
N LYS A 145 18.11 16.54 -7.13
CA LYS A 145 18.39 17.50 -8.22
C LYS A 145 18.26 16.90 -9.63
N ILE A 146 18.64 15.64 -9.79
CA ILE A 146 18.79 15.04 -11.13
C ILE A 146 18.14 13.64 -11.20
N GLY A 147 18.35 12.80 -10.19
CA GLY A 147 17.98 11.39 -10.24
C GLY A 147 16.48 11.17 -10.32
N TYR A 148 15.71 12.02 -9.67
CA TYR A 148 14.24 11.89 -9.64
C TYR A 148 13.61 12.21 -10.99
N GLU A 149 14.03 13.29 -11.64
CA GLU A 149 13.55 13.63 -12.98
C GLU A 149 13.91 12.54 -14.00
N LYS A 150 15.15 12.00 -13.90
CA LYS A 150 15.56 10.87 -14.74
C LYS A 150 14.68 9.64 -14.51
N LEU A 151 14.29 9.36 -13.25
CA LEU A 151 13.37 8.26 -12.94
C LEU A 151 12.01 8.49 -13.58
N ILE A 152 11.43 9.68 -13.41
CA ILE A 152 10.12 10.02 -13.99
C ILE A 152 10.17 9.91 -15.52
N LYS A 153 11.20 10.49 -16.14
CA LYS A 153 11.40 10.41 -17.61
C LYS A 153 11.47 8.97 -18.08
N LYS A 154 12.32 8.14 -17.45
CA LYS A 154 12.42 6.71 -17.76
C LYS A 154 11.08 5.98 -17.66
N CYS A 155 10.26 6.31 -16.66
CA CYS A 155 8.94 5.72 -16.52
C CYS A 155 7.95 6.20 -17.58
N LYS A 156 8.04 7.47 -18.01
CA LYS A 156 7.22 8.02 -19.10
C LYS A 156 7.57 7.40 -20.46
N ASP A 157 8.86 7.18 -20.69
CA ASP A 157 9.39 6.61 -21.92
C ASP A 157 9.28 5.07 -21.98
N SER A 158 8.57 4.45 -21.03
CA SER A 158 8.38 3.00 -20.97
C SER A 158 7.29 2.51 -21.91
N ASP A 159 7.45 1.33 -22.51
CA ASP A 159 6.41 0.64 -23.29
C ASP A 159 5.33 0.02 -22.39
N VAL A 160 5.56 0.01 -21.09
CA VAL A 160 4.67 -0.61 -20.09
C VAL A 160 3.67 0.43 -19.58
N LYS A 161 2.41 0.37 -20.06
CA LYS A 161 1.35 1.33 -19.69
C LYS A 161 1.20 1.59 -18.19
N PRO A 162 1.20 0.59 -17.29
CA PRO A 162 1.17 0.82 -15.84
C PRO A 162 2.34 1.66 -15.31
N THR A 163 3.54 1.50 -15.89
CA THR A 163 4.72 2.29 -15.53
C THR A 163 4.53 3.76 -15.93
N ILE A 164 3.96 4.03 -17.11
CA ILE A 164 3.61 5.38 -17.54
C ILE A 164 2.57 6.01 -16.61
N GLN A 165 1.58 5.24 -16.15
CA GLN A 165 0.59 5.74 -15.19
C GLN A 165 1.24 6.06 -13.83
N TRP A 166 2.15 5.21 -13.37
CA TRP A 166 2.91 5.45 -12.15
C TRP A 166 3.78 6.72 -12.24
N ALA A 167 4.37 7.01 -13.40
CA ALA A 167 5.11 8.26 -13.63
C ALA A 167 4.26 9.51 -13.35
N LYS A 168 2.98 9.51 -13.75
CA LYS A 168 2.04 10.60 -13.45
C LYS A 168 1.78 10.77 -11.95
N SER A 169 1.84 9.70 -11.19
CA SER A 169 1.69 9.75 -9.73
C SER A 169 2.96 10.20 -9.05
N LEU A 170 4.14 9.85 -9.59
CA LEU A 170 5.44 10.35 -9.12
C LEU A 170 5.52 11.89 -9.18
N GLU A 171 4.91 12.53 -10.15
CA GLU A 171 4.89 14.00 -10.25
C GLU A 171 4.17 14.67 -9.07
N ARG A 172 3.47 13.91 -8.23
CA ARG A 172 2.72 14.38 -7.07
C ARG A 172 3.38 14.07 -5.74
N ILE A 173 4.65 13.71 -5.79
CA ILE A 173 5.52 13.52 -4.62
C ILE A 173 6.84 14.23 -4.89
N THR A 174 7.40 14.91 -3.90
CA THR A 174 8.70 15.55 -4.08
C THR A 174 9.83 14.52 -4.10
N ALA A 175 10.92 14.83 -4.79
CA ALA A 175 12.11 13.98 -4.84
C ALA A 175 12.63 13.61 -3.44
N THR A 176 12.66 14.59 -2.53
CA THR A 176 13.07 14.40 -1.14
C THR A 176 12.17 13.42 -0.39
N ASN A 177 10.85 13.57 -0.53
CA ASN A 177 9.89 12.67 0.10
C ASN A 177 10.02 11.24 -0.45
N PHE A 178 10.12 11.11 -1.78
CA PHE A 178 10.32 9.80 -2.42
C PHE A 178 11.60 9.12 -1.91
N TYR A 179 12.72 9.86 -1.86
CA TYR A 179 13.98 9.34 -1.33
C TYR A 179 13.86 8.88 0.11
N ASN A 180 13.22 9.68 0.97
CA ASN A 180 13.01 9.33 2.37
C ASN A 180 12.17 8.06 2.52
N TYR A 181 11.10 7.91 1.76
CA TYR A 181 10.33 6.66 1.77
C TYR A 181 11.15 5.48 1.29
N CYS A 182 11.97 5.62 0.23
CA CYS A 182 12.87 4.56 -0.21
C CYS A 182 13.82 4.08 0.91
N LYS A 183 14.39 5.01 1.70
CA LYS A 183 15.23 4.65 2.86
C LYS A 183 14.51 3.74 3.82
N PHE A 184 13.28 4.10 4.21
CA PHE A 184 12.52 3.34 5.20
C PHE A 184 11.94 2.04 4.62
N VAL A 185 11.59 1.99 3.35
CA VAL A 185 11.24 0.73 2.67
C VAL A 185 12.40 -0.25 2.73
N VAL A 186 13.61 0.19 2.37
CA VAL A 186 14.81 -0.65 2.47
C VAL A 186 15.12 -1.02 3.92
N TYR A 187 15.12 -0.06 4.84
CA TYR A 187 15.36 -0.30 6.26
C TYR A 187 14.46 -1.40 6.85
N TRP A 188 13.15 -1.32 6.63
CA TRP A 188 12.22 -2.32 7.14
C TRP A 188 12.35 -3.68 6.45
N SER A 189 12.60 -3.69 5.14
CA SER A 189 12.82 -4.94 4.40
C SER A 189 14.11 -5.64 4.82
N GLU A 190 15.19 -4.89 5.07
CA GLU A 190 16.49 -5.45 5.52
C GLU A 190 16.42 -6.08 6.91
N LYS A 191 15.50 -5.66 7.78
CA LYS A 191 15.29 -6.32 9.08
C LYS A 191 14.84 -7.78 8.96
N ASN A 192 14.40 -8.21 7.78
CA ASN A 192 13.98 -9.58 7.46
C ASN A 192 12.95 -10.20 8.43
N SER A 193 12.19 -9.36 9.13
CA SER A 193 11.21 -9.77 10.15
C SER A 193 9.75 -9.61 9.70
N LEU A 194 9.51 -8.94 8.57
CA LEU A 194 8.15 -8.61 8.12
C LEU A 194 7.29 -9.85 7.86
N LEU A 195 7.84 -10.90 7.23
CA LEU A 195 7.11 -12.16 6.99
C LEU A 195 6.75 -12.85 8.30
N GLY A 196 7.69 -12.93 9.24
CA GLY A 196 7.45 -13.52 10.56
C GLY A 196 6.37 -12.76 11.33
N TRP A 197 6.43 -11.44 11.33
CA TRP A 197 5.39 -10.61 11.95
C TRP A 197 4.04 -10.77 11.26
N ALA A 198 4.00 -10.74 9.93
CA ALA A 198 2.75 -10.95 9.21
C ALA A 198 2.13 -12.32 9.54
N ASN A 199 2.95 -13.36 9.64
CA ASN A 199 2.47 -14.71 9.98
C ASN A 199 1.92 -14.80 11.41
N SER A 200 2.51 -14.10 12.37
CA SER A 200 2.04 -14.11 13.77
C SER A 200 0.84 -13.17 14.03
N LEU A 201 0.71 -12.09 13.26
CA LEU A 201 -0.27 -11.04 13.53
C LEU A 201 -1.59 -11.24 12.80
N PHE A 202 -1.56 -11.82 11.59
CA PHE A 202 -2.75 -11.98 10.76
C PHE A 202 -3.16 -13.46 10.67
N LYS A 203 -4.38 -13.78 11.10
CA LYS A 203 -4.91 -15.14 11.01
C LYS A 203 -5.21 -15.54 9.57
N LYS A 204 -5.81 -14.65 8.79
CA LYS A 204 -6.12 -14.87 7.38
C LYS A 204 -5.31 -13.92 6.52
N LYS A 205 -4.63 -14.49 5.53
CA LYS A 205 -3.73 -13.77 4.65
C LYS A 205 -3.89 -14.24 3.22
N VAL A 206 -4.04 -13.29 2.31
CA VAL A 206 -4.03 -13.51 0.86
C VAL A 206 -2.85 -12.76 0.27
N TYR A 207 -2.09 -13.42 -0.60
CA TYR A 207 -1.03 -12.79 -1.39
C TYR A 207 -1.46 -12.75 -2.85
N LEU A 208 -1.60 -11.54 -3.38
CA LEU A 208 -1.87 -11.30 -4.79
C LEU A 208 -0.55 -11.01 -5.49
N SER A 209 -0.30 -11.69 -6.59
CA SER A 209 0.84 -11.44 -7.46
C SER A 209 0.39 -11.35 -8.90
N GLY A 210 0.94 -10.39 -9.64
CA GLY A 210 0.78 -10.33 -11.08
C GLY A 210 1.67 -11.35 -11.77
N GLU A 211 1.18 -11.92 -12.88
CA GLU A 211 1.94 -12.91 -13.65
C GLU A 211 3.25 -12.33 -14.21
N TYR A 212 3.21 -11.05 -14.67
CA TYR A 212 4.37 -10.40 -15.27
C TYR A 212 5.37 -9.84 -14.24
N SER A 213 4.94 -9.64 -13.00
CA SER A 213 5.80 -9.14 -11.91
C SER A 213 6.15 -10.21 -10.89
N LYS A 214 5.64 -11.43 -11.08
CA LYS A 214 5.85 -12.52 -10.14
C LYS A 214 7.34 -12.78 -9.92
N ASN A 215 7.79 -12.57 -8.68
CA ASN A 215 9.10 -12.97 -8.25
C ASN A 215 9.01 -14.37 -7.64
N ASP A 216 9.47 -15.39 -8.36
CA ASP A 216 9.39 -16.77 -7.92
C ASP A 216 10.09 -16.99 -6.57
N ASN A 217 11.24 -16.33 -6.35
CA ASN A 217 11.94 -16.42 -5.08
C ASN A 217 11.11 -15.91 -3.89
N VAL A 218 10.27 -14.91 -4.10
CA VAL A 218 9.34 -14.38 -3.09
C VAL A 218 8.11 -15.26 -3.02
N TYR A 219 7.46 -15.50 -4.16
CA TYR A 219 6.18 -16.20 -4.25
C TYR A 219 6.22 -17.59 -3.62
N TYR A 220 7.29 -18.37 -3.85
CA TYR A 220 7.43 -19.71 -3.26
C TYR A 220 7.86 -19.69 -1.79
N LYS A 221 8.61 -18.69 -1.35
CA LYS A 221 9.04 -18.55 0.05
C LYS A 221 7.95 -18.12 1.00
N ILE A 222 6.90 -17.44 0.51
CA ILE A 222 5.80 -16.97 1.34
C ILE A 222 4.94 -18.17 1.76
N LYS A 223 5.07 -18.57 3.02
CA LYS A 223 4.24 -19.61 3.64
C LYS A 223 3.12 -18.99 4.46
N GLY A 224 2.00 -19.71 4.62
CA GLY A 224 0.86 -19.26 5.44
C GLY A 224 -0.08 -18.25 4.75
N TYR A 225 0.06 -18.04 3.45
CA TYR A 225 -0.81 -17.20 2.64
C TYR A 225 -1.61 -18.04 1.63
N LYS A 226 -2.90 -17.71 1.46
CA LYS A 226 -3.62 -18.08 0.24
C LYS A 226 -3.02 -17.27 -0.91
N LYS A 227 -2.53 -17.91 -1.95
CA LYS A 227 -1.88 -17.26 -3.08
C LYS A 227 -2.83 -17.15 -4.25
N ILE A 228 -2.91 -16.00 -4.88
CA ILE A 228 -3.73 -15.73 -6.09
C ILE A 228 -2.82 -15.07 -7.11
N LEU A 229 -2.69 -15.70 -8.28
CA LEU A 229 -1.97 -15.17 -9.42
C LEU A 229 -2.96 -14.44 -10.32
N LEU A 230 -2.63 -13.19 -10.66
CA LEU A 230 -3.40 -12.34 -11.57
C LEU A 230 -2.83 -12.50 -12.97
N SER A 231 -3.58 -13.17 -13.87
CA SER A 231 -3.11 -13.42 -15.22
C SER A 231 -3.02 -12.13 -16.04
N LYS A 232 -1.96 -12.03 -16.86
CA LYS A 232 -1.67 -10.90 -17.76
C LYS A 232 -1.60 -9.54 -17.06
N ILE A 233 -1.19 -9.54 -15.80
CA ILE A 233 -1.07 -8.35 -14.95
C ILE A 233 0.34 -8.30 -14.35
N GLY A 234 0.87 -7.09 -14.17
CA GLY A 234 2.11 -6.81 -13.46
C GLY A 234 1.89 -6.29 -12.05
N HIS A 235 2.81 -5.44 -11.59
CA HIS A 235 2.85 -4.92 -10.21
C HIS A 235 1.69 -3.98 -9.86
N PHE A 236 0.99 -3.43 -10.84
CA PHE A 236 -0.02 -2.39 -10.64
C PHE A 236 -1.43 -2.82 -11.09
N PRO A 237 -2.06 -3.83 -10.45
CA PRO A 237 -3.36 -4.33 -10.89
C PRO A 237 -4.46 -3.27 -10.87
N HIS A 238 -4.32 -2.23 -10.06
CA HIS A 238 -5.23 -1.09 -10.02
C HIS A 238 -5.19 -0.21 -11.28
N TYR A 239 -4.15 -0.32 -12.11
CA TYR A 239 -4.08 0.30 -13.44
C TYR A 239 -4.49 -0.68 -14.54
N GLU A 240 -4.13 -1.94 -14.40
CA GLU A 240 -4.16 -2.95 -15.45
C GLU A 240 -5.52 -3.65 -15.55
N ASN A 241 -6.07 -4.11 -14.42
CA ASN A 241 -7.36 -4.79 -14.39
C ASN A 241 -8.12 -4.51 -13.08
N LYS A 242 -8.76 -3.36 -13.05
CA LYS A 242 -9.55 -2.88 -11.89
C LYS A 242 -10.69 -3.83 -11.53
N ASN A 243 -11.35 -4.41 -12.53
CA ASN A 243 -12.53 -5.25 -12.31
C ASN A 243 -12.16 -6.57 -11.62
N ASP A 244 -11.12 -7.23 -12.05
CA ASP A 244 -10.65 -8.45 -11.41
C ASP A 244 -10.13 -8.19 -10.01
N LEU A 245 -9.35 -7.11 -9.82
CA LEU A 245 -8.89 -6.72 -8.50
C LEU A 245 -10.06 -6.52 -7.53
N VAL A 246 -11.07 -5.76 -7.96
CA VAL A 246 -12.29 -5.51 -7.17
C VAL A 246 -13.03 -6.80 -6.86
N ARG A 247 -13.22 -7.67 -7.85
CA ARG A 247 -13.90 -8.96 -7.70
C ARG A 247 -13.18 -9.85 -6.68
N ILE A 248 -11.85 -9.92 -6.74
CA ILE A 248 -11.04 -10.69 -5.80
C ILE A 248 -11.17 -10.12 -4.38
N ILE A 249 -10.95 -8.82 -4.21
CA ILE A 249 -11.09 -8.17 -2.90
C ILE A 249 -12.48 -8.41 -2.31
N TYR A 250 -13.53 -8.26 -3.11
CA TYR A 250 -14.90 -8.48 -2.66
C TYR A 250 -15.12 -9.92 -2.21
N ASN A 251 -14.69 -10.91 -2.98
CA ASN A 251 -14.86 -12.32 -2.67
C ASN A 251 -14.08 -12.72 -1.41
N GLU A 252 -12.85 -12.23 -1.24
CA GLU A 252 -12.05 -12.52 -0.04
C GLU A 252 -12.67 -11.87 1.21
N ILE A 253 -13.19 -10.65 1.10
CA ILE A 253 -13.92 -10.01 2.21
C ILE A 253 -15.21 -10.78 2.55
N LYS A 254 -15.98 -11.23 1.56
CA LYS A 254 -17.20 -12.01 1.77
C LYS A 254 -16.89 -13.34 2.49
N ASN A 255 -15.79 -13.98 2.13
CA ASN A 255 -15.39 -15.28 2.67
C ASN A 255 -14.54 -15.19 3.95
N ARG A 256 -14.27 -14.00 4.48
CA ARG A 256 -13.36 -13.81 5.63
C ARG A 256 -13.84 -14.48 6.94
N LYS A 257 -15.12 -14.75 7.06
CA LYS A 257 -15.72 -15.37 8.25
C LYS A 257 -15.80 -16.89 8.17
N LYS A 258 -15.65 -17.44 6.96
CA LYS A 258 -15.52 -18.89 6.74
C LYS A 258 -14.06 -19.30 7.04
#